data_c82f4f73b4a9c4af450028af818367bd
#
_entry.id   c82f4f73b4a9c4af450028af818367bd
#
_cell.length_a   1.000
_cell.length_b   1.000
_cell.length_c   1.000
_cell.angle_alpha   90.00
_cell.angle_beta   90.00
_cell.angle_gamma   90.00
#
_symmetry.space_group_name_H-M   'P 1'
#
loop_
_entity.id
_entity.type
_entity.pdbx_description
1 polymer ?
#
loop_
_entity_poly.entity_id
_entity_poly.type
_entity_poly.pdbx_seq_one_letter_code
_entity_poly.pdbx_strand_id
1 'polypeptide(L)'
;MSTQEIFDEWHRREYPSQYIWENYTYPNFGISDDQLVCRLPIRIFNCDNCQLIIDNEEISEIHKSTIEYIVRNQESFIEDIRKGIFDYYTFLWNDYLNEFEDDNKYPNPMNKDAQIIDLMIKPKAIHMAGKIDEGYFGICFNSTFEGDHGLGIEMRNYKVKNVGAESVGFNLHSVE
;
A
#
# COMPACT_ATOMS: atom_id res chain seq x y z
N MET A 1 3.54 -14.45 19.42
CA MET A 1 2.92 -13.85 18.20
C MET A 1 2.47 -12.43 18.51
N SER A 2 2.84 -11.48 17.67
CA SER A 2 2.32 -10.12 17.78
C SER A 2 0.84 -10.07 17.38
N THR A 3 0.12 -9.00 17.81
CA THR A 3 -1.28 -8.79 17.39
C THR A 3 -1.43 -8.77 15.87
N GLN A 4 -0.44 -8.19 15.18
CA GLN A 4 -0.42 -8.14 13.72
C GLN A 4 -0.29 -9.52 13.09
N GLU A 5 0.56 -10.39 13.63
CA GLU A 5 0.71 -11.76 13.14
C GLU A 5 -0.57 -12.58 13.33
N ILE A 6 -1.26 -12.41 14.46
CA ILE A 6 -2.56 -13.04 14.71
C ILE A 6 -3.61 -12.55 13.70
N PHE A 7 -3.67 -11.24 13.47
CA PHE A 7 -4.58 -10.64 12.51
C PHE A 7 -4.30 -11.10 11.07
N ASP A 8 -3.03 -11.14 10.67
CA ASP A 8 -2.60 -11.62 9.35
C ASP A 8 -2.92 -13.10 9.16
N GLU A 9 -2.77 -13.93 10.21
CA GLU A 9 -3.13 -15.32 10.16
C GLU A 9 -4.65 -15.52 10.05
N TRP A 10 -5.44 -14.75 10.81
CA TRP A 10 -6.89 -14.77 10.74
C TRP A 10 -7.38 -14.37 9.34
N HIS A 11 -6.90 -13.28 8.78
CA HIS A 11 -7.23 -12.83 7.43
C HIS A 11 -6.82 -13.86 6.36
N ARG A 12 -5.70 -14.53 6.54
CA ARG A 12 -5.27 -15.59 5.63
C ARG A 12 -6.21 -16.79 5.62
N ARG A 13 -6.88 -17.09 6.73
CA ARG A 13 -7.89 -18.15 6.84
C ARG A 13 -9.22 -17.75 6.25
N GLU A 14 -9.70 -16.54 6.59
CA GLU A 14 -11.01 -16.05 6.18
C GLU A 14 -11.06 -15.65 4.69
N TYR A 15 -9.97 -15.07 4.20
CA TYR A 15 -9.91 -14.51 2.85
C TYR A 15 -8.70 -15.05 2.07
N PRO A 16 -8.65 -16.36 1.80
CA PRO A 16 -7.54 -16.90 1.05
C PRO A 16 -7.56 -16.41 -0.40
N SER A 17 -6.47 -15.85 -0.86
CA SER A 17 -6.28 -15.61 -2.30
C SER A 17 -5.94 -16.90 -2.98
N GLN A 18 -6.70 -17.30 -3.99
CA GLN A 18 -6.41 -18.47 -4.82
C GLN A 18 -5.67 -18.02 -6.07
N TYR A 19 -4.38 -17.78 -5.96
CA TYR A 19 -3.57 -17.40 -7.09
C TYR A 19 -2.21 -18.12 -7.07
N ILE A 20 -1.70 -18.32 -8.25
CA ILE A 20 -0.30 -18.63 -8.47
C ILE A 20 0.29 -17.41 -9.18
N TRP A 21 1.46 -16.95 -8.76
CA TRP A 21 2.05 -15.70 -9.24
C TRP A 21 2.16 -15.64 -10.77
N GLU A 22 2.55 -16.74 -11.38
CA GLU A 22 2.71 -16.87 -12.83
C GLU A 22 1.38 -17.02 -13.58
N ASN A 23 0.35 -17.54 -12.89
CA ASN A 23 -0.97 -17.85 -13.45
C ASN A 23 -2.06 -17.19 -12.63
N TYR A 24 -1.94 -15.86 -12.43
CA TYR A 24 -2.91 -15.11 -11.65
C TYR A 24 -4.33 -15.32 -12.17
N THR A 25 -5.16 -15.85 -11.30
CA THR A 25 -6.61 -15.88 -11.48
C THR A 25 -7.24 -14.90 -10.51
N TYR A 26 -8.45 -14.48 -10.80
CA TYR A 26 -9.13 -13.49 -9.99
C TYR A 26 -9.26 -13.96 -8.53
N PRO A 27 -8.92 -13.14 -7.52
CA PRO A 27 -8.97 -13.56 -6.13
C PRO A 27 -10.39 -13.82 -5.65
N ASN A 28 -10.52 -14.74 -4.70
CA ASN A 28 -11.77 -14.91 -3.95
C ASN A 28 -11.90 -13.80 -2.92
N PHE A 29 -13.01 -13.09 -2.96
CA PHE A 29 -13.34 -12.07 -1.97
C PHE A 29 -14.21 -12.66 -0.85
N GLY A 30 -13.91 -12.24 0.39
CA GLY A 30 -14.82 -12.32 1.50
C GLY A 30 -15.47 -10.96 1.75
N ILE A 31 -16.58 -10.94 2.48
CA ILE A 31 -17.25 -9.71 2.92
C ILE A 31 -16.95 -9.51 4.40
N SER A 32 -16.54 -8.29 4.76
CA SER A 32 -16.31 -7.86 6.14
C SER A 32 -16.72 -6.40 6.29
N ASP A 33 -17.63 -6.11 7.21
CA ASP A 33 -18.10 -4.74 7.50
C ASP A 33 -18.53 -3.94 6.26
N ASP A 34 -19.31 -4.57 5.37
CA ASP A 34 -19.78 -4.02 4.09
C ASP A 34 -18.62 -3.73 3.09
N GLN A 35 -17.49 -4.35 3.29
CA GLN A 35 -16.33 -4.26 2.43
C GLN A 35 -15.97 -5.62 1.81
N LEU A 36 -15.46 -5.59 0.59
CA LEU A 36 -14.83 -6.75 -0.02
C LEU A 36 -13.35 -6.80 0.39
N VAL A 37 -12.92 -7.94 0.91
CA VAL A 37 -11.55 -8.14 1.39
C VAL A 37 -10.95 -9.40 0.76
N CYS A 38 -9.73 -9.29 0.27
CA CYS A 38 -8.95 -10.43 -0.22
C CYS A 38 -7.45 -10.19 -0.04
N ARG A 39 -6.65 -11.13 -0.49
CA ARG A 39 -5.19 -11.02 -0.57
C ARG A 39 -4.73 -10.98 -2.02
N LEU A 40 -3.77 -10.11 -2.32
CA LEU A 40 -3.16 -9.99 -3.65
C LEU A 40 -1.70 -10.45 -3.64
N PRO A 41 -1.23 -11.04 -4.76
CA PRO A 41 0.16 -11.46 -4.92
C PRO A 41 1.09 -10.25 -5.17
N ILE A 42 1.17 -9.35 -4.20
CA ILE A 42 2.04 -8.18 -4.26
C ILE A 42 3.37 -8.51 -3.62
N ARG A 43 4.45 -8.43 -4.39
CA ARG A 43 5.83 -8.76 -3.99
C ARG A 43 6.76 -7.57 -4.02
N ILE A 44 6.23 -6.38 -3.81
CA ILE A 44 7.01 -5.16 -3.68
C ILE A 44 7.36 -4.89 -2.22
N PHE A 45 8.50 -4.26 -1.98
CA PHE A 45 8.95 -3.87 -0.65
C PHE A 45 8.97 -5.02 0.39
N ASN A 46 9.41 -6.20 -0.03
CA ASN A 46 9.50 -7.41 0.81
C ASN A 46 8.13 -7.90 1.37
N CYS A 47 7.05 -7.58 0.70
CA CYS A 47 5.73 -8.11 1.01
C CYS A 47 5.37 -9.21 -0.01
N ASP A 48 5.12 -10.42 0.47
CA ASP A 48 4.72 -11.54 -0.41
C ASP A 48 3.24 -11.56 -0.72
N ASN A 49 2.43 -10.88 0.10
CA ASN A 49 0.99 -10.98 0.03
C ASN A 49 0.36 -9.77 0.73
N CYS A 50 -0.35 -8.95 -0.01
CA CYS A 50 -0.93 -7.71 0.48
C CYS A 50 -2.45 -7.82 0.59
N GLN A 51 -3.02 -7.28 1.66
CA GLN A 51 -4.46 -7.17 1.80
C GLN A 51 -5.01 -6.15 0.80
N LEU A 52 -6.10 -6.50 0.12
CA LEU A 52 -6.91 -5.57 -0.67
C LEU A 52 -8.26 -5.37 0.02
N ILE A 53 -8.65 -4.13 0.19
CA ILE A 53 -9.94 -3.73 0.75
C ILE A 53 -10.64 -2.85 -0.27
N ILE A 54 -11.85 -3.24 -0.66
CA ILE A 54 -12.73 -2.44 -1.52
C ILE A 54 -13.90 -1.97 -0.66
N ASP A 55 -14.11 -0.67 -0.61
CA ASP A 55 -15.18 -0.05 0.18
C ASP A 55 -16.54 -0.14 -0.52
N ASN A 56 -16.95 -1.39 -0.81
CA ASN A 56 -18.20 -1.77 -1.46
C ASN A 56 -18.46 -3.26 -1.27
N GLU A 57 -19.70 -3.67 -1.35
CA GLU A 57 -20.12 -5.09 -1.37
C GLU A 57 -20.05 -5.71 -2.77
N GLU A 58 -19.95 -4.89 -3.82
CA GLU A 58 -19.89 -5.33 -5.20
C GLU A 58 -18.62 -4.86 -5.89
N ILE A 59 -18.10 -5.68 -6.78
CA ILE A 59 -16.93 -5.38 -7.57
C ILE A 59 -17.32 -5.04 -9.02
N SER A 60 -16.82 -3.90 -9.52
CA SER A 60 -17.02 -3.48 -10.91
C SER A 60 -15.93 -3.98 -11.85
N GLU A 61 -16.16 -3.90 -13.16
CA GLU A 61 -15.15 -4.24 -14.17
C GLU A 61 -13.91 -3.32 -14.08
N ILE A 62 -14.07 -2.06 -13.65
CA ILE A 62 -12.96 -1.14 -13.43
C ILE A 62 -12.11 -1.57 -12.23
N HIS A 63 -12.73 -2.03 -11.15
CA HIS A 63 -12.00 -2.65 -10.03
C HIS A 63 -11.19 -3.85 -10.53
N LYS A 64 -11.81 -4.75 -11.30
CA LYS A 64 -11.15 -5.95 -11.84
C LYS A 64 -9.95 -5.61 -12.70
N SER A 65 -10.11 -4.71 -13.66
CA SER A 65 -9.03 -4.29 -14.56
C SER A 65 -7.89 -3.60 -13.80
N THR A 66 -8.21 -2.78 -12.81
CA THR A 66 -7.21 -2.12 -11.96
C THR A 66 -6.43 -3.13 -11.13
N ILE A 67 -7.12 -4.09 -10.51
CA ILE A 67 -6.47 -5.17 -9.73
C ILE A 67 -5.55 -6.01 -10.60
N GLU A 68 -6.01 -6.43 -11.77
CA GLU A 68 -5.18 -7.21 -12.70
C GLU A 68 -3.94 -6.44 -13.15
N TYR A 69 -4.09 -5.15 -13.41
CA TYR A 69 -2.95 -4.30 -13.76
C TYR A 69 -1.96 -4.20 -12.61
N ILE A 70 -2.43 -3.95 -11.38
CA ILE A 70 -1.57 -3.89 -10.19
C ILE A 70 -0.76 -5.18 -10.05
N VAL A 71 -1.41 -6.34 -10.12
CA VAL A 71 -0.75 -7.64 -9.95
C VAL A 71 0.30 -7.88 -11.05
N ARG A 72 -0.05 -7.63 -12.30
CA ARG A 72 0.80 -7.94 -13.46
C ARG A 72 1.92 -6.93 -13.71
N ASN A 73 1.73 -5.68 -13.31
CA ASN A 73 2.62 -4.57 -13.66
C ASN A 73 3.19 -3.83 -12.45
N GLN A 74 3.17 -4.42 -11.26
CA GLN A 74 3.63 -3.77 -10.04
C GLN A 74 5.07 -3.23 -10.13
N GLU A 75 5.93 -3.87 -10.88
CA GLU A 75 7.30 -3.40 -11.11
C GLU A 75 7.34 -2.04 -11.85
N SER A 76 6.31 -1.75 -12.65
CA SER A 76 6.29 -0.52 -13.47
C SER A 76 6.08 0.76 -12.65
N PHE A 77 5.54 0.66 -11.44
CA PHE A 77 5.28 1.83 -10.58
C PHE A 77 6.05 1.84 -9.26
N ILE A 78 6.90 0.83 -9.03
CA ILE A 78 7.68 0.74 -7.80
C ILE A 78 8.65 1.91 -7.63
N GLU A 79 9.31 2.35 -8.69
CA GLU A 79 10.25 3.47 -8.65
C GLU A 79 9.54 4.80 -8.37
N ASP A 80 8.35 4.99 -8.93
CA ASP A 80 7.53 6.16 -8.67
C ASP A 80 7.09 6.23 -7.20
N ILE A 81 6.72 5.08 -6.63
CA ILE A 81 6.39 4.95 -5.21
C ILE A 81 7.61 5.26 -4.33
N ARG A 82 8.76 4.66 -4.61
CA ARG A 82 10.00 4.93 -3.87
C ARG A 82 10.35 6.40 -3.87
N LYS A 83 10.31 7.01 -5.04
CA LYS A 83 10.59 8.44 -5.19
C LYS A 83 9.62 9.30 -4.40
N GLY A 84 8.33 9.05 -4.53
CA GLY A 84 7.30 9.79 -3.81
C GLY A 84 7.47 9.70 -2.30
N ILE A 85 7.72 8.51 -1.77
CA ILE A 85 7.95 8.31 -0.33
C ILE A 85 9.28 8.94 0.10
N PHE A 86 10.33 8.84 -0.70
CA PHE A 86 11.62 9.44 -0.39
C PHE A 86 11.56 10.98 -0.34
N ASP A 87 10.83 11.59 -1.27
CA ASP A 87 10.60 13.04 -1.27
C ASP A 87 9.82 13.47 -0.01
N TYR A 88 8.80 12.70 0.39
CA TYR A 88 8.05 12.95 1.61
C TYR A 88 8.92 12.74 2.87
N TYR A 89 9.70 11.69 2.92
CA TYR A 89 10.66 11.45 4.01
C TYR A 89 11.67 12.61 4.12
N THR A 90 12.21 13.06 3.00
CA THR A 90 13.15 14.20 2.95
C THR A 90 12.50 15.48 3.50
N PHE A 91 11.24 15.71 3.16
CA PHE A 91 10.48 16.82 3.71
C PHE A 91 10.36 16.71 5.23
N LEU A 92 9.95 15.57 5.77
CA LEU A 92 9.84 15.34 7.21
C LEU A 92 11.18 15.44 7.93
N TRP A 93 12.24 14.93 7.30
CA TRP A 93 13.59 15.00 7.85
C TRP A 93 14.07 16.45 7.99
N ASN A 94 13.85 17.27 6.99
CA ASN A 94 14.17 18.70 7.03
C ASN A 94 13.29 19.47 8.02
N ASP A 95 12.04 19.05 8.20
CA ASP A 95 11.09 19.73 9.08
C ASP A 95 11.37 19.42 10.58
N TYR A 96 11.56 18.16 10.95
CA TYR A 96 11.73 17.80 12.37
C TYR A 96 12.52 16.52 12.67
N LEU A 97 12.61 15.54 11.76
CA LEU A 97 13.25 14.25 12.08
C LEU A 97 14.75 14.37 12.36
N ASN A 98 15.43 15.34 11.76
CA ASN A 98 16.84 15.62 11.99
C ASN A 98 17.16 16.00 13.44
N GLU A 99 16.17 16.43 14.22
CA GLU A 99 16.34 16.80 15.63
C GLU A 99 16.53 15.59 16.56
N PHE A 100 16.16 14.40 16.10
CA PHE A 100 16.24 13.18 16.92
C PHE A 100 17.65 12.57 17.01
N GLU A 101 18.59 13.00 16.22
CA GLU A 101 20.01 12.51 16.21
C GLU A 101 20.13 10.98 16.18
N ASP A 102 19.21 10.29 15.50
CA ASP A 102 19.19 8.83 15.35
C ASP A 102 19.39 8.45 13.88
N ASP A 103 20.64 8.40 13.45
CA ASP A 103 21.02 8.09 12.07
C ASP A 103 20.62 6.66 11.62
N ASN A 104 20.37 5.75 12.56
CA ASN A 104 19.92 4.40 12.22
C ASN A 104 18.42 4.36 11.93
N LYS A 105 17.63 5.11 12.69
CA LYS A 105 16.19 5.20 12.52
C LYS A 105 15.81 6.24 11.47
N TYR A 106 16.50 7.36 11.46
CA TYR A 106 16.25 8.49 10.56
C TYR A 106 17.54 8.89 9.82
N PRO A 107 18.00 8.09 8.84
CA PRO A 107 19.22 8.41 8.10
C PRO A 107 19.06 9.72 7.31
N ASN A 108 20.15 10.50 7.26
CA ASN A 108 20.15 11.75 6.51
C ASN A 108 19.93 11.49 5.01
N PRO A 109 18.84 11.98 4.40
CA PRO A 109 18.51 11.69 3.01
C PRO A 109 19.50 12.30 2.01
N MET A 110 20.24 13.33 2.39
CA MET A 110 21.22 13.98 1.52
C MET A 110 22.32 13.04 0.99
N ASN A 111 22.60 11.96 1.73
CA ASN A 111 23.65 10.99 1.42
C ASN A 111 23.07 9.62 1.00
N LYS A 112 21.80 9.56 0.67
CA LYS A 112 21.06 8.33 0.34
C LYS A 112 20.30 8.50 -0.97
N ASP A 113 20.07 7.38 -1.64
CA ASP A 113 19.14 7.30 -2.75
C ASP A 113 17.76 6.78 -2.29
N ALA A 114 16.79 6.80 -3.18
CA ALA A 114 15.42 6.41 -2.88
C ALA A 114 15.28 4.93 -2.46
N GLN A 115 16.25 4.06 -2.74
CA GLN A 115 16.20 2.65 -2.35
C GLN A 115 16.25 2.45 -0.83
N ILE A 116 16.73 3.43 -0.07
CA ILE A 116 16.71 3.37 1.40
C ILE A 116 15.29 3.16 1.94
N ILE A 117 14.28 3.63 1.22
CA ILE A 117 12.87 3.49 1.58
C ILE A 117 12.46 2.03 1.75
N ASP A 118 13.00 1.11 0.97
CA ASP A 118 12.68 -0.31 1.06
C ASP A 118 12.98 -0.92 2.45
N LEU A 119 13.90 -0.33 3.20
CA LEU A 119 14.24 -0.72 4.56
C LEU A 119 13.38 -0.03 5.63
N MET A 120 12.67 1.02 5.25
CA MET A 120 11.94 1.91 6.17
C MET A 120 10.43 1.69 6.14
N ILE A 121 9.91 0.96 5.16
CA ILE A 121 8.48 0.74 4.97
C ILE A 121 8.15 -0.73 4.77
N LYS A 122 6.90 -1.08 5.09
CA LYS A 122 6.32 -2.39 4.80
C LYS A 122 4.87 -2.21 4.37
N PRO A 123 4.47 -2.73 3.19
CA PRO A 123 3.07 -2.67 2.76
C PRO A 123 2.13 -3.32 3.77
N LYS A 124 1.01 -2.67 4.02
CA LYS A 124 -0.03 -3.10 4.96
C LYS A 124 -1.30 -3.50 4.22
N ALA A 125 -1.82 -2.61 3.38
CA ALA A 125 -3.03 -2.83 2.61
C ALA A 125 -3.09 -1.94 1.37
N ILE A 126 -3.80 -2.43 0.36
CA ILE A 126 -4.27 -1.63 -0.79
C ILE A 126 -5.75 -1.35 -0.56
N HIS A 127 -6.16 -0.10 -0.75
CA HIS A 127 -7.53 0.34 -0.61
C HIS A 127 -8.10 0.83 -1.94
N MET A 128 -9.36 0.52 -2.20
CA MET A 128 -10.12 1.06 -3.31
C MET A 128 -11.46 1.60 -2.81
N ALA A 129 -11.85 2.79 -3.27
CA ALA A 129 -13.17 3.33 -3.02
C ALA A 129 -14.24 2.46 -3.69
N GLY A 130 -15.50 2.61 -3.28
CA GLY A 130 -16.62 1.84 -3.84
C GLY A 130 -16.83 2.09 -5.33
N LYS A 131 -16.45 3.25 -5.82
CA LYS A 131 -16.49 3.62 -7.24
C LYS A 131 -15.20 4.32 -7.61
N ILE A 132 -14.49 3.80 -8.59
CA ILE A 132 -13.17 4.29 -8.99
C ILE A 132 -13.07 4.54 -10.50
N ASP A 133 -12.14 5.41 -10.88
CA ASP A 133 -11.55 5.43 -12.21
C ASP A 133 -10.42 4.41 -12.30
N GLU A 134 -10.06 3.99 -13.49
CA GLU A 134 -8.97 3.05 -13.70
C GLU A 134 -7.65 3.59 -13.12
N GLY A 135 -6.96 2.74 -12.35
CA GLY A 135 -5.70 3.10 -11.71
C GLY A 135 -5.84 4.04 -10.51
N TYR A 136 -7.06 4.17 -9.94
CA TYR A 136 -7.27 4.90 -8.69
C TYR A 136 -7.33 3.94 -7.51
N PHE A 137 -6.36 4.00 -6.64
CA PHE A 137 -6.26 3.22 -5.41
C PHE A 137 -5.31 3.87 -4.41
N GLY A 138 -5.33 3.41 -3.18
CA GLY A 138 -4.37 3.80 -2.16
C GLY A 138 -3.55 2.62 -1.68
N ILE A 139 -2.37 2.91 -1.14
CA ILE A 139 -1.55 1.92 -0.46
C ILE A 139 -1.19 2.47 0.91
N CYS A 140 -1.39 1.65 1.95
CA CYS A 140 -0.98 1.94 3.31
C CYS A 140 0.25 1.11 3.68
N PHE A 141 1.17 1.74 4.40
CA PHE A 141 2.42 1.13 4.85
C PHE A 141 2.60 1.35 6.35
N ASN A 142 3.21 0.37 7.00
CA ASN A 142 3.94 0.63 8.25
C ASN A 142 5.26 1.29 7.89
N SER A 143 5.72 2.22 8.71
CA SER A 143 6.92 3.01 8.42
C SER A 143 7.69 3.30 9.70
N THR A 144 9.02 3.38 9.58
CA THR A 144 9.89 3.73 10.73
C THR A 144 9.81 5.21 11.09
N PHE A 145 9.42 6.07 10.13
CA PHE A 145 9.42 7.53 10.29
C PHE A 145 8.01 8.14 10.45
N GLU A 146 6.97 7.34 10.27
CA GLU A 146 5.57 7.69 10.53
C GLU A 146 4.92 6.62 11.44
N GLY A 147 5.61 6.30 12.54
CA GLY A 147 5.25 5.17 13.40
C GLY A 147 3.87 5.27 14.04
N ASP A 148 3.43 6.47 14.42
CA ASP A 148 2.15 6.68 15.12
C ASP A 148 0.97 6.77 14.16
N HIS A 149 1.18 7.32 12.97
CA HIS A 149 0.12 7.61 12.00
C HIS A 149 0.17 6.73 10.76
N GLY A 150 1.24 5.92 10.60
CA GLY A 150 1.48 5.16 9.39
C GLY A 150 1.75 6.06 8.17
N LEU A 151 1.99 5.43 7.04
CA LEU A 151 2.27 6.09 5.77
C LEU A 151 1.22 5.68 4.74
N GLY A 152 0.73 6.61 3.97
CA GLY A 152 -0.24 6.37 2.91
C GLY A 152 0.15 7.02 1.59
N ILE A 153 -0.23 6.36 0.49
CA ILE A 153 -0.07 6.87 -0.86
C ILE A 153 -1.42 6.82 -1.57
N GLU A 154 -1.77 7.89 -2.26
CA GLU A 154 -2.85 7.91 -3.25
C GLU A 154 -2.27 7.75 -4.65
N MET A 155 -2.77 6.77 -5.39
CA MET A 155 -2.43 6.49 -6.77
C MET A 155 -3.56 6.95 -7.70
N ARG A 156 -3.22 7.65 -8.76
CA ARG A 156 -4.14 8.05 -9.84
C ARG A 156 -3.53 7.67 -11.18
N ASN A 157 -4.29 6.97 -12.00
CA ASN A 157 -3.80 6.48 -13.29
C ASN A 157 -2.45 5.75 -13.15
N TYR A 158 -2.34 4.90 -12.11
CA TYR A 158 -1.12 4.14 -11.75
C TYR A 158 0.11 4.98 -11.43
N LYS A 159 -0.06 6.24 -11.06
CA LYS A 159 1.02 7.14 -10.65
C LYS A 159 0.77 7.71 -9.26
N VAL A 160 1.84 7.98 -8.55
CA VAL A 160 1.77 8.64 -7.24
C VAL A 160 1.19 10.03 -7.40
N LYS A 161 0.09 10.29 -6.71
CA LYS A 161 -0.59 11.60 -6.66
C LYS A 161 -0.29 12.34 -5.37
N ASN A 162 -0.42 11.65 -4.23
CA ASN A 162 -0.16 12.18 -2.91
C ASN A 162 0.56 11.15 -2.05
N VAL A 163 1.42 11.63 -1.15
CA VAL A 163 2.06 10.85 -0.09
C VAL A 163 1.87 11.60 1.21
N GLY A 164 1.58 10.90 2.29
CA GLY A 164 1.38 11.50 3.60
C GLY A 164 1.12 10.46 4.68
N ALA A 165 0.41 10.86 5.74
CA ALA A 165 -0.04 9.92 6.78
C ALA A 165 -0.94 8.83 6.19
N GLU A 166 -1.15 7.74 6.93
CA GLU A 166 -1.88 6.55 6.46
C GLU A 166 -3.25 6.88 5.84
N SER A 167 -3.93 7.90 6.36
CA SER A 167 -5.23 8.35 5.85
C SER A 167 -5.21 8.74 4.36
N VAL A 168 -4.08 9.16 3.82
CA VAL A 168 -3.92 9.44 2.37
C VAL A 168 -4.15 8.17 1.54
N GLY A 169 -3.78 7.00 2.08
CA GLY A 169 -3.92 5.72 1.40
C GLY A 169 -5.30 5.06 1.53
N PHE A 170 -6.06 5.35 2.58
CA PHE A 170 -7.36 4.69 2.79
C PHE A 170 -8.58 5.63 2.74
N ASN A 171 -8.40 6.92 2.98
CA ASN A 171 -9.52 7.88 2.93
C ASN A 171 -9.80 8.33 1.49
N LEU A 172 -10.06 7.36 0.63
CA LEU A 172 -10.32 7.58 -0.79
C LEU A 172 -11.80 7.91 -1.01
N HIS A 173 -12.07 8.84 -1.89
CA HIS A 173 -13.43 9.23 -2.25
C HIS A 173 -13.88 8.53 -3.52
N SER A 174 -15.08 7.97 -3.50
CA SER A 174 -15.70 7.45 -4.73
C SER A 174 -15.79 8.54 -5.78
N VAL A 175 -15.46 8.20 -7.03
CA VAL A 175 -15.67 9.10 -8.18
C VAL A 175 -17.16 9.21 -8.49
N GLU A 176 -17.59 10.32 -9.02
CA GLU A 176 -18.99 10.59 -9.38
C GLU A 176 -19.44 9.82 -10.64
#